data_727c890ca3853977e4e733558e11d4e4
#
_entry.id   727c890ca3853977e4e733558e11d4e4
#
_cell.length_a   1.000
_cell.length_b   1.000
_cell.length_c   1.000
_cell.angle_alpha   90.00
_cell.angle_beta   90.00
_cell.angle_gamma   90.00
#
_symmetry.space_group_name_H-M   'P 1'
#
loop_
_entity.id
_entity.type
_entity.pdbx_description
1 polymer ?
#
loop_
_entity_poly.entity_id
_entity_poly.type
_entity_poly.pdbx_seq_one_letter_code
_entity_poly.pdbx_strand_id
1 'polypeptide(L)'
;MSIRRVVPLAVVFVVVTLALALNAAQTPPKPAESQMLVITFVKVRPGMAPEYIDLQTKEVMPAQKKGGGLGREAYSSGLAGPPGEYVYVAPIGSFAQFDGPSPMIKALGEEGAAALNAKVAKLAEPMGSAVVRTRPDLSYMPDPKASPTPLAIITIIDVTPGKRNEFEAFIKRDVLPAMQQAKVKSYWVAEVLYGESTGGYISAIGYDTYESIGKGHPFAIALGEDGARKLEAKAAGIVTKLHRFVSRYRPELSWTAGSGSN
;
A
#
# COMPACT_ATOMS: atom_id res chain seq x y z
N MET A 1 -66.81 27.59 -40.60
CA MET A 1 -65.83 28.41 -39.86
C MET A 1 -64.99 27.48 -39.06
N SER A 2 -63.77 27.10 -39.58
CA SER A 2 -62.91 26.07 -39.03
C SER A 2 -61.67 26.74 -38.44
N ILE A 3 -61.54 26.67 -37.10
CA ILE A 3 -60.40 27.23 -36.38
C ILE A 3 -59.32 26.15 -36.29
N ARG A 4 -58.28 26.30 -37.12
CA ARG A 4 -57.04 25.50 -37.00
C ARG A 4 -56.24 25.97 -35.79
N ARG A 5 -56.09 25.10 -34.78
CA ARG A 5 -55.16 25.30 -33.67
C ARG A 5 -53.72 25.02 -34.12
N VAL A 6 -52.94 26.07 -34.18
CA VAL A 6 -51.49 26.01 -34.36
C VAL A 6 -50.89 25.67 -33.00
N VAL A 7 -50.26 24.49 -32.86
CA VAL A 7 -49.47 24.10 -31.69
C VAL A 7 -48.06 24.66 -31.91
N PRO A 8 -47.46 25.41 -31.02
CA PRO A 8 -46.15 26.00 -31.24
C PRO A 8 -45.04 24.90 -31.12
N LEU A 9 -44.17 24.90 -32.11
CA LEU A 9 -43.02 24.02 -32.36
C LEU A 9 -41.87 24.25 -31.34
N ALA A 10 -42.11 24.94 -30.23
CA ALA A 10 -41.03 25.34 -29.29
C ALA A 10 -40.76 24.36 -28.14
N VAL A 11 -41.54 23.28 -27.99
CA VAL A 11 -41.40 22.35 -26.83
C VAL A 11 -40.51 21.12 -27.14
N VAL A 12 -40.20 20.86 -28.41
CA VAL A 12 -39.44 19.67 -28.81
C VAL A 12 -37.91 19.88 -28.69
N PHE A 13 -37.42 21.13 -28.69
CA PHE A 13 -35.98 21.41 -28.66
C PHE A 13 -35.32 21.38 -27.28
N VAL A 14 -36.09 21.43 -26.17
CA VAL A 14 -35.54 21.44 -24.80
C VAL A 14 -35.26 20.04 -24.26
N VAL A 15 -35.93 19.00 -24.78
CA VAL A 15 -35.76 17.63 -24.26
C VAL A 15 -34.54 16.92 -24.87
N VAL A 16 -34.09 17.31 -26.05
CA VAL A 16 -32.94 16.67 -26.73
C VAL A 16 -31.61 17.21 -26.19
N THR A 17 -31.56 18.44 -25.72
CA THR A 17 -30.34 19.03 -25.13
C THR A 17 -30.06 18.56 -23.71
N LEU A 18 -31.05 18.13 -22.96
CA LEU A 18 -30.87 17.58 -21.60
C LEU A 18 -30.39 16.12 -21.60
N ALA A 19 -30.70 15.36 -22.64
CA ALA A 19 -30.24 13.97 -22.77
C ALA A 19 -28.77 13.87 -23.23
N LEU A 20 -28.21 14.89 -23.88
CA LEU A 20 -26.80 14.94 -24.29
C LEU A 20 -25.88 15.44 -23.18
N ALA A 21 -26.40 16.16 -22.18
CA ALA A 21 -25.59 16.63 -21.03
C ALA A 21 -25.41 15.56 -19.94
N LEU A 22 -26.20 14.49 -19.92
CA LEU A 22 -26.10 13.39 -18.94
C LEU A 22 -25.15 12.28 -19.38
N ASN A 23 -24.70 12.29 -20.62
CA ASN A 23 -23.66 11.37 -21.14
C ASN A 23 -22.27 12.00 -21.25
N ALA A 24 -22.09 13.23 -20.74
CA ALA A 24 -20.78 13.84 -20.63
C ALA A 24 -20.02 13.23 -19.45
N ALA A 25 -19.39 12.08 -19.73
CA ALA A 25 -18.13 11.67 -19.17
C ALA A 25 -18.10 11.41 -17.65
N GLN A 26 -18.45 10.24 -17.27
CA GLN A 26 -17.57 9.56 -16.33
C GLN A 26 -16.41 8.97 -17.17
N THR A 27 -15.42 9.78 -17.49
CA THR A 27 -14.12 9.25 -17.90
C THR A 27 -13.69 8.33 -16.75
N PRO A 28 -13.51 7.01 -16.99
CA PRO A 28 -13.06 6.14 -15.93
C PRO A 28 -11.80 6.76 -15.32
N PRO A 29 -11.66 6.80 -13.99
CA PRO A 29 -10.47 7.37 -13.38
C PRO A 29 -9.25 6.72 -13.99
N LYS A 30 -8.28 7.56 -14.46
CA LYS A 30 -7.02 7.07 -15.00
C LYS A 30 -6.47 6.04 -14.03
N PRO A 31 -6.11 4.83 -14.48
CA PRO A 31 -5.53 3.83 -13.58
C PRO A 31 -4.36 4.44 -12.83
N ALA A 32 -4.29 4.21 -11.52
CA ALA A 32 -3.17 4.68 -10.72
C ALA A 32 -1.87 4.19 -11.35
N GLU A 33 -0.87 5.06 -11.46
CA GLU A 33 0.42 4.71 -12.04
C GLU A 33 1.18 3.80 -11.07
N SER A 34 1.89 2.80 -11.61
CA SER A 34 2.78 1.96 -10.83
C SER A 34 3.92 2.80 -10.27
N GLN A 35 4.24 2.60 -8.99
CA GLN A 35 5.34 3.27 -8.30
C GLN A 35 6.36 2.24 -7.81
N MET A 36 7.62 2.62 -7.80
CA MET A 36 8.65 1.85 -7.12
C MET A 36 8.78 2.31 -5.67
N LEU A 37 8.90 1.35 -4.77
CA LEU A 37 9.07 1.59 -3.33
C LEU A 37 10.24 0.76 -2.83
N VAL A 38 10.95 1.26 -1.82
CA VAL A 38 11.84 0.45 -1.00
C VAL A 38 11.13 0.14 0.33
N ILE A 39 11.12 -1.14 0.70
CA ILE A 39 10.64 -1.60 1.99
C ILE A 39 11.86 -1.99 2.81
N THR A 40 12.04 -1.39 3.98
CA THR A 40 13.16 -1.66 4.88
C THR A 40 12.64 -2.26 6.18
N PHE A 41 13.21 -3.37 6.59
CA PHE A 41 12.89 -4.08 7.81
C PHE A 41 13.93 -3.79 8.88
N VAL A 42 13.49 -3.46 10.08
CA VAL A 42 14.36 -3.09 11.20
C VAL A 42 13.88 -3.79 12.45
N LYS A 43 14.80 -4.42 13.18
CA LYS A 43 14.54 -5.05 14.47
C LYS A 43 15.01 -4.14 15.60
N VAL A 44 14.09 -3.58 16.35
CA VAL A 44 14.40 -2.80 17.55
C VAL A 44 14.72 -3.75 18.71
N ARG A 45 15.79 -3.47 19.43
CA ARG A 45 16.24 -4.28 20.58
C ARG A 45 15.19 -4.27 21.68
N PRO A 46 15.03 -5.38 22.44
CA PRO A 46 14.08 -5.44 23.55
C PRO A 46 14.25 -4.28 24.52
N GLY A 47 13.15 -3.63 24.88
CA GLY A 47 13.11 -2.48 25.79
C GLY A 47 13.48 -1.14 25.15
N MET A 48 14.06 -1.09 23.95
CA MET A 48 14.58 0.15 23.33
C MET A 48 13.56 0.88 22.43
N ALA A 49 12.32 0.41 22.35
CA ALA A 49 11.32 1.02 21.45
C ALA A 49 11.03 2.50 21.75
N PRO A 50 10.90 2.97 23.01
CA PRO A 50 10.68 4.39 23.29
C PRO A 50 11.86 5.25 22.82
N GLU A 51 13.10 4.86 23.12
CA GLU A 51 14.30 5.58 22.73
C GLU A 51 14.49 5.58 21.20
N TYR A 52 14.18 4.44 20.56
CA TYR A 52 14.22 4.34 19.11
C TYR A 52 13.22 5.30 18.44
N ILE A 53 11.97 5.35 18.91
CA ILE A 53 10.95 6.25 18.40
C ILE A 53 11.38 7.71 18.59
N ASP A 54 11.91 8.05 19.75
CA ASP A 54 12.43 9.37 20.07
C ASP A 54 13.56 9.78 19.12
N LEU A 55 14.54 8.90 18.91
CA LEU A 55 15.64 9.14 17.97
C LEU A 55 15.13 9.31 16.53
N GLN A 56 14.19 8.47 16.12
CA GLN A 56 13.58 8.56 14.78
C GLN A 56 12.86 9.89 14.56
N THR A 57 12.06 10.33 15.54
CA THR A 57 11.24 11.54 15.43
C THR A 57 12.05 12.83 15.59
N LYS A 58 13.04 12.84 16.48
CA LYS A 58 13.79 14.05 16.83
C LYS A 58 15.05 14.27 15.99
N GLU A 59 15.66 13.22 15.47
CA GLU A 59 16.93 13.33 14.75
C GLU A 59 16.85 12.76 13.31
N VAL A 60 16.42 11.51 13.13
CA VAL A 60 16.49 10.85 11.82
C VAL A 60 15.51 11.44 10.80
N MET A 61 14.23 11.59 11.16
CA MET A 61 13.23 12.16 10.24
C MET A 61 13.54 13.63 9.87
N PRO A 62 13.89 14.51 10.82
CA PRO A 62 14.32 15.87 10.49
C PRO A 62 15.51 15.91 9.52
N ALA A 63 16.52 15.06 9.73
CA ALA A 63 17.67 14.97 8.83
C ALA A 63 17.25 14.48 7.42
N GLN A 64 16.42 13.44 7.34
CA GLN A 64 15.90 12.94 6.06
C GLN A 64 15.09 14.00 5.31
N LYS A 65 14.20 14.72 6.01
CA LYS A 65 13.41 15.82 5.42
C LYS A 65 14.32 16.94 4.89
N LYS A 66 15.28 17.41 5.71
CA LYS A 66 16.24 18.45 5.34
C LYS A 66 17.10 18.06 4.13
N GLY A 67 17.45 16.79 4.01
CA GLY A 67 18.26 16.27 2.90
C GLY A 67 17.46 15.94 1.63
N GLY A 68 16.16 16.28 1.56
CA GLY A 68 15.33 16.08 0.37
C GLY A 68 14.79 14.66 0.22
N GLY A 69 14.56 13.95 1.34
CA GLY A 69 13.88 12.65 1.31
C GLY A 69 12.47 12.75 0.76
N LEU A 70 12.00 11.70 0.09
CA LEU A 70 10.70 11.66 -0.58
C LEU A 70 9.52 11.30 0.34
N GLY A 71 9.79 11.03 1.61
CA GLY A 71 8.77 10.57 2.56
C GLY A 71 8.89 9.08 2.89
N ARG A 72 8.13 8.66 3.87
CA ARG A 72 7.99 7.24 4.22
C ARG A 72 6.71 7.00 5.01
N GLU A 73 6.15 5.83 4.86
CA GLU A 73 5.21 5.25 5.80
C GLU A 73 5.94 4.29 6.74
N ALA A 74 5.50 4.22 7.99
CA ALA A 74 6.08 3.35 8.99
C ALA A 74 5.01 2.45 9.61
N TYR A 75 5.40 1.21 9.84
CA TYR A 75 4.57 0.20 10.47
C TYR A 75 5.40 -0.52 11.54
N SER A 76 4.73 -1.08 12.54
CA SER A 76 5.36 -1.99 13.50
C SER A 76 4.61 -3.30 13.55
N SER A 77 5.27 -4.37 13.97
CA SER A 77 4.59 -5.63 14.25
C SER A 77 3.46 -5.39 15.24
N GLY A 78 2.30 -5.97 14.92
CA GLY A 78 1.15 -6.03 15.79
C GLY A 78 1.01 -7.42 16.40
N LEU A 79 -0.24 -7.90 16.41
CA LEU A 79 -0.53 -9.27 16.81
C LEU A 79 0.02 -10.25 15.73
N ALA A 80 0.63 -11.34 16.17
CA ALA A 80 1.13 -12.42 15.30
C ALA A 80 2.21 -11.98 14.28
N GLY A 81 3.07 -11.06 14.65
CA GLY A 81 4.27 -10.68 13.90
C GLY A 81 5.55 -10.82 14.73
N PRO A 82 6.74 -10.71 14.12
CA PRO A 82 8.01 -10.74 14.85
C PRO A 82 8.07 -9.58 15.87
N PRO A 83 8.28 -9.83 17.18
CA PRO A 83 8.23 -8.76 18.16
C PRO A 83 9.35 -7.74 17.93
N GLY A 84 9.04 -6.44 18.07
CA GLY A 84 9.99 -5.33 17.91
C GLY A 84 10.39 -5.03 16.47
N GLU A 85 9.72 -5.60 15.47
CA GLU A 85 9.98 -5.28 14.07
C GLU A 85 9.25 -4.01 13.64
N TYR A 86 9.98 -3.16 12.92
CA TYR A 86 9.48 -1.97 12.24
C TYR A 86 9.72 -2.10 10.74
N VAL A 87 8.76 -1.64 9.98
CA VAL A 87 8.81 -1.67 8.50
C VAL A 87 8.63 -0.25 8.00
N TYR A 88 9.56 0.19 7.16
CA TYR A 88 9.49 1.49 6.51
C TYR A 88 9.28 1.30 5.02
N VAL A 89 8.30 1.98 4.47
CA VAL A 89 7.95 1.97 3.05
C VAL A 89 8.20 3.36 2.50
N ALA A 90 9.16 3.51 1.61
CA ALA A 90 9.55 4.79 1.05
C ALA A 90 9.51 4.76 -0.49
N PRO A 91 9.04 5.83 -1.15
CA PRO A 91 9.04 5.91 -2.61
C PRO A 91 10.46 6.01 -3.17
N ILE A 92 10.65 5.41 -4.34
CA ILE A 92 11.84 5.56 -5.17
C ILE A 92 11.44 6.42 -6.37
N GLY A 93 12.02 7.62 -6.50
CA GLY A 93 11.78 8.48 -7.66
C GLY A 93 12.46 7.92 -8.92
N SER A 94 13.71 7.49 -8.78
CA SER A 94 14.46 6.75 -9.79
C SER A 94 15.63 6.04 -9.10
N PHE A 95 16.20 5.00 -9.73
CA PHE A 95 17.40 4.33 -9.19
C PHE A 95 18.61 5.26 -9.15
N ALA A 96 18.70 6.29 -10.01
CA ALA A 96 19.77 7.28 -9.99
C ALA A 96 19.88 8.04 -8.65
N GLN A 97 18.82 8.04 -7.81
CA GLN A 97 18.91 8.62 -6.47
C GLN A 97 19.92 7.91 -5.55
N PHE A 98 20.29 6.67 -5.86
CA PHE A 98 21.25 5.87 -5.09
C PHE A 98 22.70 6.04 -5.55
N ASP A 99 22.95 6.72 -6.69
CA ASP A 99 24.29 7.01 -7.19
C ASP A 99 24.97 8.17 -6.44
N GLY A 100 24.18 8.97 -5.72
CA GLY A 100 24.65 10.12 -4.95
C GLY A 100 24.52 9.93 -3.44
N PRO A 101 24.90 10.95 -2.66
CA PRO A 101 24.79 10.89 -1.21
C PRO A 101 23.32 10.79 -0.75
N SER A 102 23.10 9.97 0.29
CA SER A 102 21.77 9.80 0.89
C SER A 102 21.22 11.12 1.46
N PRO A 103 19.90 11.25 1.68
CA PRO A 103 19.33 12.42 2.33
C PRO A 103 19.98 12.76 3.67
N MET A 104 20.38 11.77 4.46
CA MET A 104 21.07 12.01 5.73
C MET A 104 22.46 12.61 5.52
N ILE A 105 23.23 12.13 4.55
CA ILE A 105 24.54 12.68 4.20
C ILE A 105 24.39 14.11 3.66
N LYS A 106 23.40 14.37 2.80
CA LYS A 106 23.11 15.72 2.31
C LYS A 106 22.78 16.71 3.42
N ALA A 107 22.08 16.24 4.47
CA ALA A 107 21.65 17.09 5.58
C ALA A 107 22.74 17.34 6.63
N LEU A 108 23.58 16.34 6.91
CA LEU A 108 24.48 16.30 8.07
C LEU A 108 25.97 16.18 7.71
N GLY A 109 26.30 15.97 6.43
CA GLY A 109 27.64 15.54 6.01
C GLY A 109 27.90 14.07 6.36
N GLU A 110 29.03 13.53 5.91
CA GLU A 110 29.38 12.12 6.13
C GLU A 110 29.57 11.79 7.62
N GLU A 111 30.32 12.64 8.35
CA GLU A 111 30.56 12.43 9.78
C GLU A 111 29.27 12.50 10.62
N GLY A 112 28.41 13.49 10.35
CA GLY A 112 27.15 13.64 11.05
C GLY A 112 26.19 12.46 10.77
N ALA A 113 26.13 12.00 9.52
CA ALA A 113 25.35 10.84 9.15
C ALA A 113 25.89 9.55 9.79
N ALA A 114 27.20 9.36 9.84
CA ALA A 114 27.83 8.22 10.50
C ALA A 114 27.56 8.23 12.02
N ALA A 115 27.66 9.39 12.67
CA ALA A 115 27.36 9.54 14.11
C ALA A 115 25.89 9.21 14.41
N LEU A 116 24.94 9.67 13.58
CA LEU A 116 23.53 9.36 13.75
C LEU A 116 23.24 7.88 13.49
N ASN A 117 23.82 7.27 12.46
CA ASN A 117 23.70 5.84 12.20
C ASN A 117 24.25 4.99 13.37
N ALA A 118 25.35 5.42 14.01
CA ALA A 118 25.88 4.77 15.19
C ALA A 118 24.92 4.82 16.40
N LYS A 119 24.17 5.91 16.57
CA LYS A 119 23.09 5.99 17.56
C LYS A 119 21.98 4.99 17.26
N VAL A 120 21.51 4.93 15.98
CA VAL A 120 20.48 3.98 15.54
C VAL A 120 20.93 2.53 15.77
N ALA A 121 22.18 2.20 15.43
CA ALA A 121 22.72 0.84 15.56
C ALA A 121 22.77 0.32 17.02
N LYS A 122 22.83 1.22 18.01
CA LYS A 122 22.71 0.84 19.43
C LYS A 122 21.31 0.36 19.79
N LEU A 123 20.28 0.87 19.12
CA LEU A 123 18.87 0.64 19.44
C LEU A 123 18.20 -0.40 18.54
N ALA A 124 18.71 -0.57 17.32
CA ALA A 124 18.07 -1.41 16.31
C ALA A 124 19.07 -2.03 15.34
N GLU A 125 18.68 -3.11 14.71
CA GLU A 125 19.45 -3.85 13.71
C GLU A 125 18.70 -3.84 12.37
N PRO A 126 19.40 -3.60 11.23
CA PRO A 126 18.81 -3.78 9.93
C PRO A 126 18.56 -5.28 9.67
N MET A 127 17.35 -5.61 9.20
CA MET A 127 16.97 -6.98 8.85
C MET A 127 16.99 -7.24 7.34
N GLY A 128 17.17 -6.19 6.55
CA GLY A 128 17.17 -6.26 5.10
C GLY A 128 16.22 -5.27 4.46
N SER A 129 16.15 -5.30 3.15
CA SER A 129 15.24 -4.48 2.36
C SER A 129 14.79 -5.19 1.08
N ALA A 130 13.66 -4.74 0.55
CA ALA A 130 13.16 -5.17 -0.75
C ALA A 130 12.80 -3.94 -1.59
N VAL A 131 13.02 -4.02 -2.90
CA VAL A 131 12.46 -3.07 -3.86
C VAL A 131 11.24 -3.70 -4.49
N VAL A 132 10.13 -2.99 -4.43
CA VAL A 132 8.86 -3.46 -4.95
C VAL A 132 8.28 -2.47 -5.96
N ARG A 133 7.44 -2.97 -6.84
CA ARG A 133 6.62 -2.17 -7.75
C ARG A 133 5.15 -2.35 -7.39
N THR A 134 4.46 -1.25 -7.10
CA THR A 134 3.02 -1.31 -6.85
C THR A 134 2.28 -1.83 -8.09
N ARG A 135 1.22 -2.60 -7.85
CA ARG A 135 0.37 -3.21 -8.88
C ARG A 135 -1.07 -2.74 -8.72
N PRO A 136 -1.37 -1.51 -9.19
CA PRO A 136 -2.75 -0.98 -9.11
C PRO A 136 -3.76 -1.87 -9.83
N ASP A 137 -3.33 -2.57 -10.90
CA ASP A 137 -4.13 -3.51 -11.66
C ASP A 137 -4.47 -4.82 -10.91
N LEU A 138 -3.78 -5.08 -9.78
CA LEU A 138 -4.02 -6.21 -8.86
C LEU A 138 -4.54 -5.74 -7.50
N SER A 139 -4.78 -4.44 -7.33
CA SER A 139 -5.18 -3.82 -6.07
C SER A 139 -6.62 -3.34 -6.11
N TYR A 140 -7.25 -3.25 -4.94
CA TYR A 140 -8.56 -2.61 -4.75
C TYR A 140 -8.42 -1.51 -3.70
N MET A 141 -8.41 -0.26 -4.16
CA MET A 141 -8.26 0.95 -3.35
C MET A 141 -9.46 1.86 -3.67
N PRO A 142 -10.62 1.68 -3.00
CA PRO A 142 -11.83 2.45 -3.30
C PRO A 142 -11.63 3.96 -3.08
N ASP A 143 -10.77 4.34 -2.16
CA ASP A 143 -10.30 5.71 -1.98
C ASP A 143 -8.76 5.76 -2.00
N PRO A 144 -8.14 6.05 -3.16
CA PRO A 144 -6.68 6.11 -3.27
C PRO A 144 -6.02 7.24 -2.46
N LYS A 145 -6.82 8.20 -1.97
CA LYS A 145 -6.34 9.34 -1.15
C LYS A 145 -6.56 9.12 0.34
N ALA A 146 -7.21 8.02 0.73
CA ALA A 146 -7.41 7.71 2.13
C ALA A 146 -6.07 7.57 2.86
N SER A 147 -6.02 8.04 4.09
CA SER A 147 -4.89 7.77 4.98
C SER A 147 -4.74 6.26 5.20
N PRO A 148 -3.52 5.77 5.45
CA PRO A 148 -3.30 4.37 5.80
C PRO A 148 -4.19 3.95 6.97
N THR A 149 -4.74 2.74 6.88
CA THR A 149 -5.56 2.18 7.97
C THR A 149 -4.72 1.89 9.20
N PRO A 150 -5.28 2.00 10.43
CA PRO A 150 -4.55 1.74 11.67
C PRO A 150 -3.89 0.36 11.73
N LEU A 151 -4.50 -0.64 11.10
CA LEU A 151 -4.02 -2.01 11.04
C LEU A 151 -4.01 -2.51 9.59
N ALA A 152 -3.06 -3.38 9.28
CA ALA A 152 -3.03 -4.11 8.02
C ALA A 152 -2.64 -5.57 8.25
N ILE A 153 -3.30 -6.49 7.56
CA ILE A 153 -2.79 -7.85 7.40
C ILE A 153 -1.88 -7.86 6.19
N ILE A 154 -0.59 -8.03 6.45
CA ILE A 154 0.44 -8.15 5.41
C ILE A 154 0.58 -9.62 5.06
N THR A 155 0.67 -9.92 3.77
CA THR A 155 0.97 -11.26 3.27
C THR A 155 2.13 -11.17 2.28
N ILE A 156 3.23 -11.86 2.59
CA ILE A 156 4.34 -12.10 1.66
C ILE A 156 4.03 -13.40 0.93
N ILE A 157 4.10 -13.38 -0.38
CA ILE A 157 3.60 -14.44 -1.27
C ILE A 157 4.73 -14.85 -2.20
N ASP A 158 5.21 -16.08 -2.06
CA ASP A 158 6.15 -16.69 -3.01
C ASP A 158 5.36 -17.45 -4.06
N VAL A 159 5.58 -17.10 -5.31
CA VAL A 159 4.89 -17.70 -6.48
C VAL A 159 5.78 -18.80 -7.07
N THR A 160 5.18 -19.91 -7.45
CA THR A 160 5.88 -21.01 -8.14
C THR A 160 6.58 -20.48 -9.40
N PRO A 161 7.87 -20.78 -9.61
CA PRO A 161 8.57 -20.36 -10.82
C PRO A 161 7.80 -20.71 -12.10
N GLY A 162 7.68 -19.73 -13.00
CA GLY A 162 6.90 -19.86 -14.24
C GLY A 162 5.38 -19.63 -14.10
N LYS A 163 4.83 -19.54 -12.87
CA LYS A 163 3.39 -19.38 -12.62
C LYS A 163 2.93 -17.93 -12.40
N ARG A 164 3.79 -16.96 -12.67
CA ARG A 164 3.47 -15.54 -12.47
C ARG A 164 2.17 -15.10 -13.16
N ASN A 165 2.02 -15.43 -14.45
CA ASN A 165 0.84 -15.04 -15.20
C ASN A 165 -0.44 -15.71 -14.67
N GLU A 166 -0.33 -16.97 -14.23
CA GLU A 166 -1.44 -17.69 -13.59
C GLU A 166 -1.82 -17.04 -12.26
N PHE A 167 -0.83 -16.62 -11.45
CA PHE A 167 -1.06 -15.91 -10.21
C PHE A 167 -1.76 -14.56 -10.45
N GLU A 168 -1.28 -13.75 -11.38
CA GLU A 168 -1.91 -12.46 -11.70
C GLU A 168 -3.34 -12.63 -12.24
N ALA A 169 -3.56 -13.63 -13.09
CA ALA A 169 -4.90 -13.97 -13.57
C ALA A 169 -5.83 -14.43 -12.43
N PHE A 170 -5.31 -15.23 -11.50
CA PHE A 170 -6.03 -15.64 -10.29
C PHE A 170 -6.44 -14.45 -9.42
N ILE A 171 -5.50 -13.51 -9.17
CA ILE A 171 -5.83 -12.29 -8.42
C ILE A 171 -6.96 -11.52 -9.11
N LYS A 172 -6.84 -11.26 -10.41
CA LYS A 172 -7.84 -10.47 -11.17
C LYS A 172 -9.21 -11.12 -11.24
N ARG A 173 -9.25 -12.43 -11.47
CA ARG A 173 -10.51 -13.15 -11.71
C ARG A 173 -11.22 -13.56 -10.43
N ASP A 174 -10.46 -13.95 -9.39
CA ASP A 174 -11.01 -14.60 -8.21
C ASP A 174 -10.84 -13.74 -6.94
N VAL A 175 -9.65 -13.18 -6.70
CA VAL A 175 -9.35 -12.47 -5.43
C VAL A 175 -9.97 -11.07 -5.41
N LEU A 176 -9.76 -10.26 -6.44
CA LEU A 176 -10.28 -8.88 -6.47
C LEU A 176 -11.82 -8.82 -6.34
N PRO A 177 -12.61 -9.64 -7.06
CA PRO A 177 -14.06 -9.66 -6.85
C PRO A 177 -14.46 -10.02 -5.41
N ALA A 178 -13.76 -10.98 -4.79
CA ALA A 178 -14.03 -11.35 -3.39
C ALA A 178 -13.69 -10.21 -2.41
N MET A 179 -12.58 -9.47 -2.62
CA MET A 179 -12.24 -8.29 -1.82
C MET A 179 -13.28 -7.17 -1.96
N GLN A 180 -13.77 -6.93 -3.18
CA GLN A 180 -14.82 -5.96 -3.46
C GLN A 180 -16.15 -6.36 -2.79
N GLN A 181 -16.56 -7.63 -2.90
CA GLN A 181 -17.76 -8.16 -2.29
C GLN A 181 -17.70 -8.11 -0.76
N ALA A 182 -16.55 -8.41 -0.16
CA ALA A 182 -16.29 -8.26 1.28
C ALA A 182 -16.22 -6.80 1.74
N LYS A 183 -16.21 -5.83 0.79
CA LYS A 183 -16.11 -4.39 1.07
C LYS A 183 -14.91 -4.04 1.94
N VAL A 184 -13.75 -4.66 1.65
CA VAL A 184 -12.53 -4.32 2.39
C VAL A 184 -12.17 -2.85 2.21
N LYS A 185 -11.55 -2.23 3.22
CA LYS A 185 -11.11 -0.83 3.18
C LYS A 185 -10.08 -0.58 2.09
N SER A 186 -9.15 -1.52 1.97
CA SER A 186 -8.11 -1.53 0.94
C SER A 186 -7.56 -2.94 0.76
N TYR A 187 -7.18 -3.26 -0.45
CA TYR A 187 -6.36 -4.41 -0.81
C TYR A 187 -5.25 -3.93 -1.73
N TRP A 188 -4.06 -3.77 -1.19
CA TRP A 188 -2.89 -3.29 -1.91
C TRP A 188 -2.00 -4.48 -2.30
N VAL A 189 -1.42 -4.41 -3.49
CA VAL A 189 -0.51 -5.43 -4.01
C VAL A 189 0.72 -4.77 -4.63
N ALA A 190 1.88 -5.33 -4.37
CA ALA A 190 3.13 -5.01 -5.03
C ALA A 190 3.90 -6.27 -5.42
N GLU A 191 4.60 -6.18 -6.54
CA GLU A 191 5.54 -7.18 -7.02
C GLU A 191 6.92 -6.94 -6.42
N VAL A 192 7.59 -7.98 -5.93
CA VAL A 192 8.95 -7.90 -5.43
C VAL A 192 9.93 -7.99 -6.58
N LEU A 193 10.67 -6.90 -6.85
CA LEU A 193 11.67 -6.83 -7.91
C LEU A 193 13.04 -7.29 -7.45
N TYR A 194 13.44 -6.87 -6.23
CA TYR A 194 14.71 -7.22 -5.61
C TYR A 194 14.49 -7.47 -4.11
N GLY A 195 15.20 -8.43 -3.54
CA GLY A 195 15.12 -8.82 -2.14
C GLY A 195 14.86 -10.32 -1.98
N GLU A 196 14.51 -10.75 -0.76
CA GLU A 196 14.42 -12.18 -0.40
C GLU A 196 13.34 -12.92 -1.22
N SER A 197 12.17 -12.33 -1.43
CA SER A 197 11.06 -12.95 -2.20
C SER A 197 10.98 -12.43 -3.63
N THR A 198 12.14 -12.26 -4.31
CA THR A 198 12.18 -11.75 -5.69
C THR A 198 11.33 -12.61 -6.63
N GLY A 199 10.46 -11.96 -7.41
CA GLY A 199 9.48 -12.59 -8.29
C GLY A 199 8.17 -13.00 -7.60
N GLY A 200 8.08 -12.82 -6.27
CA GLY A 200 6.85 -12.93 -5.49
C GLY A 200 6.12 -11.61 -5.37
N TYR A 201 5.18 -11.57 -4.43
CA TYR A 201 4.32 -10.41 -4.19
C TYR A 201 4.18 -10.13 -2.70
N ILE A 202 3.87 -8.87 -2.39
CA ILE A 202 3.41 -8.47 -1.06
C ILE A 202 2.00 -7.92 -1.23
N SER A 203 1.08 -8.36 -0.38
CA SER A 203 -0.25 -7.78 -0.30
C SER A 203 -0.56 -7.26 1.10
N ALA A 204 -1.41 -6.23 1.19
CA ALA A 204 -1.87 -5.65 2.43
C ALA A 204 -3.38 -5.45 2.39
N ILE A 205 -4.09 -5.95 3.42
CA ILE A 205 -5.52 -5.71 3.62
C ILE A 205 -5.68 -4.77 4.80
N GLY A 206 -6.29 -3.61 4.58
CA GLY A 206 -6.47 -2.58 5.60
C GLY A 206 -7.66 -2.83 6.52
N TYR A 207 -7.49 -2.57 7.83
CA TYR A 207 -8.50 -2.69 8.88
C TYR A 207 -8.45 -1.52 9.85
N ASP A 208 -9.62 -1.13 10.40
CA ASP A 208 -9.67 -0.07 11.42
C ASP A 208 -9.36 -0.61 12.82
N THR A 209 -9.79 -1.83 13.14
CA THR A 209 -9.70 -2.42 14.48
C THR A 209 -9.39 -3.91 14.43
N TYR A 210 -8.89 -4.46 15.54
CA TYR A 210 -8.75 -5.92 15.70
C TYR A 210 -10.10 -6.64 15.69
N GLU A 211 -11.17 -5.99 16.17
CA GLU A 211 -12.53 -6.54 16.07
C GLU A 211 -12.91 -6.80 14.61
N SER A 212 -12.58 -5.85 13.71
CA SER A 212 -12.86 -6.04 12.28
C SER A 212 -12.05 -7.17 11.65
N ILE A 213 -10.83 -7.43 12.13
CA ILE A 213 -10.05 -8.63 11.76
C ILE A 213 -10.74 -9.91 12.27
N GLY A 214 -11.27 -9.87 13.50
CA GLY A 214 -11.96 -11.01 14.14
C GLY A 214 -13.26 -11.43 13.46
N LYS A 215 -13.85 -10.59 12.59
CA LYS A 215 -15.05 -10.94 11.79
C LYS A 215 -14.77 -12.00 10.71
N GLY A 216 -13.52 -12.38 10.51
CA GLY A 216 -13.09 -13.40 9.56
C GLY A 216 -12.35 -12.88 8.35
N HIS A 217 -11.75 -13.79 7.60
CA HIS A 217 -11.04 -13.45 6.39
C HIS A 217 -12.01 -12.95 5.31
N PRO A 218 -11.65 -11.93 4.49
CA PRO A 218 -12.51 -11.38 3.45
C PRO A 218 -13.10 -12.45 2.50
N PHE A 219 -12.38 -13.54 2.23
CA PHE A 219 -12.89 -14.63 1.40
C PHE A 219 -14.07 -15.33 2.06
N ALA A 220 -14.01 -15.61 3.37
CA ALA A 220 -15.11 -16.21 4.09
C ALA A 220 -16.32 -15.26 4.19
N ILE A 221 -16.08 -13.97 4.39
CA ILE A 221 -17.13 -12.94 4.41
C ILE A 221 -17.83 -12.84 3.06
N ALA A 222 -17.07 -12.87 1.95
CA ALA A 222 -17.62 -12.74 0.60
C ALA A 222 -18.29 -14.03 0.09
N LEU A 223 -17.67 -15.18 0.32
CA LEU A 223 -17.99 -16.43 -0.38
C LEU A 223 -18.54 -17.54 0.54
N GLY A 224 -18.60 -17.27 1.85
CA GLY A 224 -18.80 -18.30 2.86
C GLY A 224 -17.58 -19.22 3.01
N GLU A 225 -17.59 -20.07 4.04
CA GLU A 225 -16.44 -20.94 4.35
C GLU A 225 -16.10 -21.92 3.21
N ASP A 226 -17.12 -22.50 2.54
CA ASP A 226 -16.91 -23.41 1.41
C ASP A 226 -16.32 -22.70 0.19
N GLY A 227 -16.81 -21.50 -0.11
CA GLY A 227 -16.27 -20.66 -1.18
C GLY A 227 -14.84 -20.25 -0.92
N ALA A 228 -14.50 -19.87 0.32
CA ALA A 228 -13.15 -19.54 0.73
C ALA A 228 -12.19 -20.71 0.54
N ARG A 229 -12.57 -21.92 1.01
CA ARG A 229 -11.77 -23.15 0.79
C ARG A 229 -11.55 -23.47 -0.69
N LYS A 230 -12.58 -23.31 -1.53
CA LYS A 230 -12.45 -23.51 -2.98
C LYS A 230 -11.52 -22.48 -3.61
N LEU A 231 -11.57 -21.23 -3.14
CA LEU A 231 -10.68 -20.17 -3.62
C LEU A 231 -9.22 -20.45 -3.23
N GLU A 232 -8.98 -20.86 -1.98
CA GLU A 232 -7.64 -21.24 -1.50
C GLU A 232 -7.09 -22.47 -2.25
N ALA A 233 -7.93 -23.45 -2.54
CA ALA A 233 -7.55 -24.62 -3.33
C ALA A 233 -7.09 -24.25 -4.75
N LYS A 234 -7.64 -23.20 -5.37
CA LYS A 234 -7.17 -22.69 -6.67
C LYS A 234 -5.76 -22.11 -6.61
N ALA A 235 -5.31 -21.62 -5.47
CA ALA A 235 -3.96 -21.12 -5.27
C ALA A 235 -2.93 -22.25 -5.13
N ALA A 236 -3.37 -23.49 -4.86
CA ALA A 236 -2.49 -24.64 -4.73
C ALA A 236 -1.72 -24.88 -6.05
N GLY A 237 -0.40 -25.05 -5.95
CA GLY A 237 0.49 -25.17 -7.11
C GLY A 237 0.87 -23.85 -7.82
N ILE A 238 0.17 -22.76 -7.50
CA ILE A 238 0.54 -21.41 -7.98
C ILE A 238 1.40 -20.71 -6.92
N VAL A 239 1.02 -20.85 -5.64
CA VAL A 239 1.70 -20.25 -4.49
C VAL A 239 2.47 -21.35 -3.75
N THR A 240 3.75 -21.09 -3.46
CA THR A 240 4.63 -22.03 -2.74
C THR A 240 4.71 -21.72 -1.26
N LYS A 241 4.62 -20.42 -0.88
CA LYS A 241 4.72 -19.97 0.50
C LYS A 241 3.85 -18.74 0.74
N LEU A 242 3.22 -18.71 1.89
CA LEU A 242 2.53 -17.55 2.42
C LEU A 242 3.06 -17.25 3.82
N HIS A 243 3.54 -16.04 4.03
CA HIS A 243 3.85 -15.54 5.37
C HIS A 243 2.93 -14.36 5.68
N ARG A 244 2.12 -14.50 6.73
CA ARG A 244 1.07 -13.53 7.07
C ARG A 244 1.24 -13.04 8.51
N PHE A 245 1.13 -11.72 8.69
CA PHE A 245 1.20 -11.09 10.00
C PHE A 245 0.37 -9.81 10.05
N VAL A 246 0.09 -9.33 11.26
CA VAL A 246 -0.64 -8.07 11.47
C VAL A 246 0.36 -6.97 11.73
N SER A 247 0.25 -5.87 10.99
CA SER A 247 1.02 -4.64 11.19
C SER A 247 0.14 -3.51 11.70
N ARG A 248 0.73 -2.63 12.51
CA ARG A 248 0.13 -1.40 13.01
C ARG A 248 0.81 -0.21 12.34
N TYR A 249 0.03 0.68 11.73
CA TYR A 249 0.52 1.95 11.19
C TYR A 249 1.04 2.85 12.32
N ARG A 250 2.16 3.54 12.05
CA ARG A 250 2.86 4.41 13.00
C ARG A 250 2.92 5.84 12.42
N PRO A 251 1.84 6.62 12.57
CA PRO A 251 1.78 7.97 12.00
C PRO A 251 2.91 8.88 12.49
N GLU A 252 3.34 8.73 13.75
CA GLU A 252 4.43 9.52 14.34
C GLU A 252 5.80 9.25 13.69
N LEU A 253 5.96 8.12 13.01
CA LEU A 253 7.17 7.75 12.27
C LEU A 253 7.02 7.90 10.75
N SER A 254 5.85 8.37 10.30
CA SER A 254 5.49 8.53 8.89
C SER A 254 5.48 9.99 8.49
N TRP A 255 5.78 10.28 7.23
CA TRP A 255 5.68 11.62 6.66
C TRP A 255 5.70 11.57 5.13
N THR A 256 5.15 12.58 4.47
CA THR A 256 5.17 12.74 3.00
C THR A 256 5.98 13.97 2.61
N ALA A 257 6.68 13.90 1.48
CA ALA A 257 7.35 15.06 0.92
C ALA A 257 6.29 16.14 0.60
N GLY A 258 6.54 17.38 1.02
CA GLY A 258 5.58 18.49 0.87
C GLY A 258 4.62 18.70 2.04
N SER A 259 4.57 17.81 3.04
CA SER A 259 3.86 18.04 4.31
C SER A 259 4.74 18.79 5.33
N GLY A 260 5.52 19.75 4.87
CA GLY A 260 6.36 20.58 5.71
C GLY A 260 5.66 21.88 6.06
N SER A 261 5.30 21.99 7.30
CA SER A 261 5.12 23.19 8.13
C SER A 261 4.78 24.49 7.39
N ASN A 262 3.55 24.89 7.47
CA ASN A 262 3.25 26.32 7.69
C ASN A 262 3.56 26.67 9.13
#